data_8bbf4472c8fb6b6aaa68868ef329697b
#
_entry.id   8bbf4472c8fb6b6aaa68868ef329697b
#
_cell.length_a   1.000
_cell.length_b   1.000
_cell.length_c   1.000
_cell.angle_alpha   90.00
_cell.angle_beta   90.00
_cell.angle_gamma   90.00
#
_symmetry.space_group_name_H-M   'P 1'
#
loop_
_entity.id
_entity.type
_entity.pdbx_description
1 polymer ?
#
loop_
_entity_poly.entity_id
_entity_poly.type
_entity_poly.pdbx_seq_one_letter_code
_entity_poly.pdbx_strand_id
1 'polypeptide(L)'
;MGSAGLTVPIDLVEPDWPDAPANVKALASTRRGGFSLGPYGDGDSGGGFNLGLHVGDDPATVQRNRAALRGLLPGTPAWISQVHGVDVVDAASVQPGAPVQVGDASIATALGVVCVVMTADCLPVLFADLDGKVVGAAHAGWRGLAAGVLGATVAAMRSAGAGELTAWLGPAIGPAHFEVGADVLDTFVAGARNDLEMAQVRAAFAPFGGRPGKYLADMNALARGLLARDGVARVWGGGYCTATEADRFYSYRRDGVTGRQASLIWLET
;
A
#
# COMPACT_ATOMS: atom_id res chain seq x y z
N MET A 1 32.86 -19.97 16.93
CA MET A 1 31.75 -19.51 17.79
C MET A 1 30.70 -18.94 16.88
N GLY A 2 29.66 -19.73 16.56
CA GLY A 2 28.58 -19.30 15.70
C GLY A 2 27.71 -18.28 16.45
N SER A 3 27.60 -17.06 15.94
CA SER A 3 26.58 -16.13 16.38
C SER A 3 25.23 -16.73 15.96
N ALA A 4 24.50 -17.31 16.89
CA ALA A 4 23.06 -17.51 16.71
C ALA A 4 22.46 -16.14 16.47
N GLY A 5 22.19 -15.82 15.21
CA GLY A 5 21.43 -14.64 14.86
C GLY A 5 20.07 -14.75 15.54
N LEU A 6 19.82 -13.89 16.51
CA LEU A 6 18.49 -13.68 17.06
C LEU A 6 17.58 -13.32 15.88
N THR A 7 16.78 -14.27 15.42
CA THR A 7 15.69 -13.99 14.47
C THR A 7 14.68 -13.15 15.23
N VAL A 8 14.71 -11.85 14.97
CA VAL A 8 13.68 -10.94 15.49
C VAL A 8 12.36 -11.34 14.87
N PRO A 9 11.33 -11.68 15.64
CA PRO A 9 10.04 -12.05 15.08
C PRO A 9 9.44 -10.85 14.35
N ILE A 10 9.34 -10.95 13.03
CA ILE A 10 8.67 -9.95 12.20
C ILE A 10 7.16 -10.16 12.34
N ASP A 11 6.44 -9.10 12.69
CA ASP A 11 4.99 -9.12 12.76
C ASP A 11 4.40 -8.73 11.39
N LEU A 12 3.52 -9.59 10.86
CA LEU A 12 2.92 -9.46 9.54
C LEU A 12 1.39 -9.53 9.64
N VAL A 13 0.73 -8.86 8.73
CA VAL A 13 -0.71 -8.96 8.48
C VAL A 13 -0.91 -9.84 7.25
N GLU A 14 -1.56 -10.97 7.41
CA GLU A 14 -2.10 -11.74 6.30
C GLU A 14 -3.44 -11.15 5.88
N PRO A 15 -3.65 -10.83 4.61
CA PRO A 15 -4.92 -10.32 4.12
C PRO A 15 -6.06 -11.31 4.35
N ASP A 16 -7.14 -10.89 5.03
CA ASP A 16 -8.42 -11.58 4.95
C ASP A 16 -9.05 -11.26 3.59
N TRP A 17 -8.81 -12.17 2.63
CA TRP A 17 -9.14 -11.99 1.23
C TRP A 17 -9.75 -13.26 0.62
N PRO A 18 -11.05 -13.55 0.88
CA PRO A 18 -11.71 -14.78 0.46
C PRO A 18 -11.69 -15.07 -1.03
N ASP A 19 -11.65 -14.03 -1.88
CA ASP A 19 -11.64 -14.18 -3.35
C ASP A 19 -10.22 -14.31 -3.92
N ALA A 20 -9.16 -14.25 -3.12
CA ALA A 20 -7.80 -14.44 -3.61
C ALA A 20 -7.60 -15.90 -4.07
N PRO A 21 -7.12 -16.15 -5.29
CA PRO A 21 -6.78 -17.50 -5.74
C PRO A 21 -5.72 -18.17 -4.85
N ALA A 22 -5.77 -19.48 -4.73
CA ALA A 22 -4.90 -20.24 -3.82
C ALA A 22 -3.40 -20.04 -4.08
N ASN A 23 -3.02 -19.78 -5.34
CA ASN A 23 -1.65 -19.50 -5.77
C ASN A 23 -1.26 -18.02 -5.63
N VAL A 24 -2.16 -17.14 -5.20
CA VAL A 24 -1.84 -15.75 -4.87
C VAL A 24 -1.45 -15.67 -3.40
N LYS A 25 -0.28 -15.10 -3.13
CA LYS A 25 0.20 -14.83 -1.78
C LYS A 25 0.36 -13.35 -1.57
N ALA A 26 -0.06 -12.87 -0.43
CA ALA A 26 0.02 -11.46 -0.08
C ALA A 26 0.28 -11.27 1.41
N LEU A 27 0.94 -10.17 1.77
CA LEU A 27 1.15 -9.78 3.15
C LEU A 27 1.32 -8.26 3.27
N ALA A 28 1.07 -7.72 4.46
CA ALA A 28 1.50 -6.40 4.82
C ALA A 28 2.39 -6.47 6.07
N SER A 29 3.52 -5.74 6.07
CA SER A 29 4.36 -5.66 7.25
C SER A 29 3.78 -4.66 8.25
N THR A 30 4.06 -4.89 9.54
CA THR A 30 3.83 -3.90 10.58
C THR A 30 5.12 -3.12 10.88
N ARG A 31 5.11 -2.25 11.89
CA ARG A 31 6.31 -1.58 12.39
C ARG A 31 7.16 -2.46 13.32
N ARG A 32 6.71 -3.66 13.70
CA ARG A 32 7.32 -4.51 14.72
C ARG A 32 8.30 -5.52 14.14
N GLY A 33 9.30 -5.87 14.95
CA GLY A 33 10.15 -7.03 14.66
C GLY A 33 11.35 -6.74 13.76
N GLY A 34 11.84 -5.50 13.74
CA GLY A 34 13.02 -5.11 12.96
C GLY A 34 14.21 -4.65 13.79
N PHE A 35 15.00 -3.76 13.21
CA PHE A 35 16.25 -3.28 13.77
C PHE A 35 16.31 -1.76 13.92
N SER A 36 15.35 -1.01 13.37
CA SER A 36 15.31 0.46 13.40
C SER A 36 15.00 0.97 14.81
N LEU A 37 15.54 2.14 15.18
CA LEU A 37 15.37 2.73 16.50
C LEU A 37 14.76 4.13 16.42
N GLY A 38 14.44 4.71 17.57
CA GLY A 38 13.88 6.06 17.67
C GLY A 38 12.54 6.18 16.93
N PRO A 39 12.34 7.18 16.05
CA PRO A 39 11.07 7.39 15.34
C PRO A 39 10.74 6.26 14.35
N TYR A 40 11.73 5.43 14.02
CA TYR A 40 11.62 4.26 13.16
C TYR A 40 11.46 2.95 13.93
N GLY A 41 11.47 3.00 15.27
CA GLY A 41 11.29 1.87 16.17
C GLY A 41 9.83 1.38 16.20
N ASP A 42 9.58 0.36 17.01
CA ASP A 42 8.25 -0.26 17.17
C ASP A 42 7.31 0.50 18.13
N GLY A 43 7.80 1.57 18.74
CA GLY A 43 7.05 2.37 19.72
C GLY A 43 7.37 1.98 21.18
N ASP A 44 7.97 0.81 21.39
CA ASP A 44 8.46 0.31 22.67
C ASP A 44 9.99 0.28 22.68
N SER A 45 10.59 -0.55 23.50
CA SER A 45 12.05 -0.72 23.53
C SER A 45 12.60 -1.70 22.49
N GLY A 46 11.75 -2.23 21.61
CA GLY A 46 12.10 -3.15 20.54
C GLY A 46 12.55 -2.46 19.26
N GLY A 47 13.03 -3.25 18.31
CA GLY A 47 13.44 -2.78 17.00
C GLY A 47 12.27 -2.64 16.03
N GLY A 48 12.22 -1.52 15.30
CA GLY A 48 11.22 -1.27 14.29
C GLY A 48 11.58 -1.83 12.91
N PHE A 49 10.56 -2.19 12.15
CA PHE A 49 10.70 -2.82 10.83
C PHE A 49 10.54 -1.79 9.69
N ASN A 50 11.28 -0.67 9.78
CA ASN A 50 11.26 0.33 8.71
C ASN A 50 11.90 -0.22 7.42
N LEU A 51 11.19 -0.11 6.30
CA LEU A 51 11.60 -0.57 4.97
C LEU A 51 11.93 0.59 4.01
N GLY A 52 11.69 1.84 4.42
CA GLY A 52 11.89 3.04 3.61
C GLY A 52 13.30 3.61 3.71
N LEU A 53 14.07 3.60 2.62
CA LEU A 53 15.42 4.21 2.55
C LEU A 53 15.40 5.75 2.49
N HIS A 54 14.25 6.36 2.20
CA HIS A 54 14.10 7.80 1.92
C HIS A 54 13.57 8.62 3.10
N VAL A 55 13.46 8.01 4.29
CA VAL A 55 12.81 8.64 5.45
C VAL A 55 13.78 9.18 6.50
N GLY A 56 15.10 9.00 6.31
CA GLY A 56 16.14 9.51 7.20
C GLY A 56 16.60 8.54 8.28
N ASP A 57 16.19 7.27 8.23
CA ASP A 57 16.76 6.20 9.05
C ASP A 57 18.14 5.77 8.55
N ASP A 58 18.92 5.07 9.38
CA ASP A 58 20.21 4.51 8.98
C ASP A 58 20.05 3.50 7.81
N PRO A 59 20.67 3.77 6.65
CA PRO A 59 20.51 2.92 5.48
C PRO A 59 20.94 1.45 5.70
N ALA A 60 21.97 1.21 6.52
CA ALA A 60 22.42 -0.15 6.81
C ALA A 60 21.37 -0.91 7.64
N THR A 61 20.71 -0.23 8.58
CA THR A 61 19.62 -0.80 9.36
C THR A 61 18.40 -1.11 8.49
N VAL A 62 18.02 -0.21 7.57
CA VAL A 62 16.93 -0.46 6.61
C VAL A 62 17.25 -1.65 5.71
N GLN A 63 18.50 -1.77 5.23
CA GLN A 63 18.93 -2.91 4.44
C GLN A 63 18.86 -4.24 5.23
N ARG A 64 19.17 -4.23 6.52
CA ARG A 64 18.97 -5.40 7.40
C ARG A 64 17.49 -5.80 7.51
N ASN A 65 16.59 -4.81 7.67
CA ASN A 65 15.14 -5.05 7.66
C ASN A 65 14.69 -5.64 6.32
N ARG A 66 15.14 -5.08 5.19
CA ARG A 66 14.84 -5.60 3.85
C ARG A 66 15.37 -7.00 3.62
N ALA A 67 16.56 -7.32 4.14
CA ALA A 67 17.15 -8.66 4.06
C ALA A 67 16.34 -9.67 4.90
N ALA A 68 15.87 -9.29 6.08
CA ALA A 68 15.00 -10.11 6.90
C ALA A 68 13.65 -10.39 6.22
N LEU A 69 13.02 -9.36 5.62
CA LEU A 69 11.81 -9.52 4.82
C LEU A 69 12.06 -10.46 3.62
N ARG A 70 13.19 -10.27 2.91
CA ARG A 70 13.54 -11.10 1.75
C ARG A 70 13.62 -12.58 2.09
N GLY A 71 14.02 -12.92 3.32
CA GLY A 71 14.07 -14.31 3.82
C GLY A 71 12.69 -15.01 3.89
N LEU A 72 11.59 -14.26 3.84
CA LEU A 72 10.21 -14.75 3.90
C LEU A 72 9.52 -14.78 2.51
N LEU A 73 10.22 -14.40 1.45
CA LEU A 73 9.65 -14.19 0.12
C LEU A 73 10.31 -15.06 -0.94
N PRO A 74 9.62 -15.46 -1.99
CA PRO A 74 10.19 -16.27 -3.07
C PRO A 74 11.24 -15.51 -3.89
N GLY A 75 11.11 -14.18 -3.99
CA GLY A 75 11.95 -13.30 -4.78
C GLY A 75 12.28 -11.99 -4.09
N THR A 76 13.22 -11.22 -4.63
CA THR A 76 13.49 -9.86 -4.18
C THR A 76 12.31 -8.97 -4.55
N PRO A 77 11.72 -8.22 -3.61
CA PRO A 77 10.65 -7.29 -3.93
C PRO A 77 11.09 -6.25 -4.97
N ALA A 78 10.20 -5.94 -5.90
CA ALA A 78 10.41 -4.93 -6.93
C ALA A 78 10.24 -3.51 -6.34
N TRP A 79 11.28 -3.03 -5.63
CA TRP A 79 11.27 -1.71 -5.01
C TRP A 79 11.25 -0.61 -6.07
N ILE A 80 10.22 0.23 -6.06
CA ILE A 80 10.04 1.37 -6.97
C ILE A 80 10.09 2.70 -6.20
N SER A 81 10.37 3.79 -6.92
CA SER A 81 10.34 5.15 -6.39
C SER A 81 8.94 5.74 -6.55
N GLN A 82 8.18 5.75 -5.45
CA GLN A 82 6.82 6.25 -5.40
C GLN A 82 6.79 7.77 -5.34
N VAL A 83 6.05 8.40 -6.25
CA VAL A 83 5.99 9.86 -6.44
C VAL A 83 4.56 10.42 -6.35
N HIS A 84 3.60 9.59 -5.92
CA HIS A 84 2.16 9.89 -5.91
C HIS A 84 1.59 10.11 -7.31
N GLY A 85 2.18 9.45 -8.31
CA GLY A 85 1.76 9.43 -9.71
C GLY A 85 0.80 8.28 -10.03
N VAL A 86 0.79 7.90 -11.33
CA VAL A 86 -0.08 6.83 -11.85
C VAL A 86 0.68 5.77 -12.66
N ASP A 87 2.00 5.90 -12.76
CA ASP A 87 2.81 5.00 -13.57
C ASP A 87 2.86 3.60 -12.96
N VAL A 88 2.70 2.60 -13.83
CA VAL A 88 2.68 1.18 -13.48
C VAL A 88 3.92 0.49 -14.06
N VAL A 89 4.69 -0.16 -13.21
CA VAL A 89 5.94 -0.85 -13.57
C VAL A 89 5.67 -2.34 -13.71
N ASP A 90 6.28 -2.98 -14.72
CA ASP A 90 6.41 -4.44 -14.72
C ASP A 90 7.44 -4.85 -13.65
N ALA A 91 6.98 -5.52 -12.60
CA ALA A 91 7.83 -5.93 -11.49
C ALA A 91 8.99 -6.85 -11.91
N ALA A 92 8.82 -7.64 -12.98
CA ALA A 92 9.88 -8.50 -13.51
C ALA A 92 11.03 -7.70 -14.14
N SER A 93 10.80 -6.45 -14.56
CA SER A 93 11.81 -5.56 -15.11
C SER A 93 12.71 -4.89 -14.06
N VAL A 94 12.31 -4.94 -12.77
CA VAL A 94 13.06 -4.33 -11.66
C VAL A 94 14.19 -5.25 -11.25
N GLN A 95 15.42 -4.88 -11.61
CA GLN A 95 16.61 -5.69 -11.33
C GLN A 95 17.40 -5.16 -10.13
N PRO A 96 17.90 -6.03 -9.23
CA PRO A 96 18.81 -5.62 -8.16
C PRO A 96 20.04 -4.90 -8.71
N GLY A 97 20.37 -3.74 -8.15
CA GLY A 97 21.52 -2.93 -8.55
C GLY A 97 21.31 -2.04 -9.79
N ALA A 98 20.19 -2.16 -10.50
CA ALA A 98 19.81 -1.22 -11.55
C ALA A 98 19.25 0.10 -10.95
N PRO A 99 19.19 1.19 -11.72
CA PRO A 99 18.52 2.41 -11.31
C PRO A 99 17.06 2.12 -10.90
N VAL A 100 16.65 2.71 -9.76
CA VAL A 100 15.29 2.52 -9.25
C VAL A 100 14.28 3.12 -10.21
N GLN A 101 13.33 2.31 -10.68
CA GLN A 101 12.27 2.77 -11.56
C GLN A 101 11.26 3.63 -10.79
N VAL A 102 10.77 4.68 -11.46
CA VAL A 102 9.71 5.54 -10.91
C VAL A 102 8.36 4.95 -11.24
N GLY A 103 7.48 4.88 -10.25
CA GLY A 103 6.11 4.41 -10.41
C GLY A 103 5.41 4.31 -9.06
N ASP A 104 4.09 4.30 -9.09
CA ASP A 104 3.25 4.17 -7.90
C ASP A 104 2.46 2.86 -7.89
N ALA A 105 2.64 2.03 -8.91
CA ALA A 105 2.10 0.68 -8.97
C ALA A 105 3.06 -0.27 -9.68
N SER A 106 2.90 -1.56 -9.43
CA SER A 106 3.58 -2.61 -10.19
C SER A 106 2.66 -3.80 -10.42
N ILE A 107 2.89 -4.54 -11.50
CA ILE A 107 2.19 -5.79 -11.83
C ILE A 107 3.20 -6.91 -12.06
N ALA A 108 2.77 -8.16 -11.89
CA ALA A 108 3.55 -9.35 -12.21
C ALA A 108 2.68 -10.47 -12.79
N THR A 109 3.24 -11.20 -13.77
CA THR A 109 2.65 -12.39 -14.38
C THR A 109 3.50 -13.64 -14.15
N ALA A 110 4.73 -13.47 -13.69
CA ALA A 110 5.65 -14.57 -13.46
C ALA A 110 5.64 -15.02 -11.99
N LEU A 111 5.77 -16.32 -11.77
CA LEU A 111 5.88 -16.91 -10.44
C LEU A 111 7.09 -16.36 -9.69
N GLY A 112 6.92 -16.07 -8.40
CA GLY A 112 7.99 -15.61 -7.52
C GLY A 112 8.40 -14.15 -7.72
N VAL A 113 7.84 -13.43 -8.68
CA VAL A 113 8.05 -11.98 -8.82
C VAL A 113 7.16 -11.25 -7.83
N VAL A 114 7.77 -10.46 -6.95
CA VAL A 114 7.08 -9.82 -5.82
C VAL A 114 6.82 -8.35 -6.10
N CYS A 115 5.55 -7.98 -6.31
CA CYS A 115 5.10 -6.60 -6.31
C CYS A 115 5.12 -6.04 -4.89
N VAL A 116 5.54 -4.78 -4.72
CA VAL A 116 5.60 -4.12 -3.41
C VAL A 116 5.30 -2.64 -3.50
N VAL A 117 4.57 -2.13 -2.52
CA VAL A 117 4.40 -0.69 -2.26
C VAL A 117 4.65 -0.40 -0.78
N MET A 118 5.22 0.78 -0.51
CA MET A 118 5.50 1.23 0.85
C MET A 118 4.56 2.38 1.23
N THR A 119 4.08 2.36 2.48
CA THR A 119 3.16 3.37 2.99
C THR A 119 3.48 3.75 4.44
N ALA A 120 3.00 4.92 4.84
CA ALA A 120 2.72 5.35 6.20
C ALA A 120 1.57 6.35 6.06
N ASP A 121 0.35 5.85 6.12
CA ASP A 121 -0.96 6.48 5.91
C ASP A 121 -1.58 6.35 4.53
N CYS A 122 -0.82 6.49 3.43
CA CYS A 122 -1.38 6.28 2.08
C CYS A 122 -1.94 4.86 1.95
N LEU A 123 -2.98 4.69 1.14
CA LEU A 123 -3.66 3.41 0.95
C LEU A 123 -2.86 2.48 0.02
N PRO A 124 -2.39 1.32 0.48
CA PRO A 124 -1.91 0.27 -0.41
C PRO A 124 -3.09 -0.55 -0.92
N VAL A 125 -3.14 -0.82 -2.22
CA VAL A 125 -4.16 -1.68 -2.84
C VAL A 125 -3.45 -2.84 -3.52
N LEU A 126 -3.77 -4.06 -3.11
CA LEU A 126 -3.30 -5.28 -3.75
C LEU A 126 -4.39 -5.82 -4.68
N PHE A 127 -3.99 -6.33 -5.84
CA PHE A 127 -4.88 -6.83 -6.87
C PHE A 127 -4.53 -8.26 -7.26
N ALA A 128 -5.54 -9.08 -7.48
CA ALA A 128 -5.38 -10.40 -8.06
C ALA A 128 -6.41 -10.61 -9.19
N ASP A 129 -5.98 -11.25 -10.26
CA ASP A 129 -6.83 -11.86 -11.25
C ASP A 129 -7.43 -13.15 -10.67
N LEU A 130 -8.74 -13.38 -10.83
CA LEU A 130 -9.42 -14.55 -10.27
C LEU A 130 -8.90 -15.89 -10.82
N ASP A 131 -8.30 -15.88 -12.01
CA ASP A 131 -7.63 -17.07 -12.56
C ASP A 131 -6.21 -17.27 -12.00
N GLY A 132 -5.70 -16.35 -11.16
CA GLY A 132 -4.38 -16.44 -10.58
C GLY A 132 -3.23 -16.29 -11.58
N LYS A 133 -3.38 -15.48 -12.63
CA LYS A 133 -2.38 -15.27 -13.68
C LYS A 133 -1.63 -13.96 -13.56
N VAL A 134 -2.26 -12.94 -12.98
CA VAL A 134 -1.71 -11.58 -12.84
C VAL A 134 -1.97 -11.06 -11.45
N VAL A 135 -0.97 -10.47 -10.84
CA VAL A 135 -1.10 -9.74 -9.56
C VAL A 135 -0.58 -8.32 -9.70
N GLY A 136 -1.00 -7.44 -8.80
CA GLY A 136 -0.54 -6.05 -8.79
C GLY A 136 -0.57 -5.44 -7.41
N ALA A 137 0.23 -4.40 -7.22
CA ALA A 137 0.24 -3.57 -6.01
C ALA A 137 0.26 -2.10 -6.41
N ALA A 138 -0.61 -1.28 -5.82
CA ALA A 138 -0.68 0.16 -6.06
C ALA A 138 -0.57 0.97 -4.77
N HIS A 139 0.23 2.03 -4.81
CA HIS A 139 0.31 3.06 -3.79
C HIS A 139 -0.70 4.16 -4.10
N ALA A 140 -1.82 4.13 -3.42
CA ALA A 140 -2.92 5.08 -3.59
C ALA A 140 -2.89 6.17 -2.50
N GLY A 141 -1.86 7.02 -2.49
CA GLY A 141 -1.94 8.31 -1.81
C GLY A 141 -3.04 9.15 -2.47
N TRP A 142 -3.66 10.12 -1.76
CA TRP A 142 -4.83 10.83 -2.27
C TRP A 142 -4.62 11.47 -3.65
N ARG A 143 -3.39 11.95 -3.96
CA ARG A 143 -3.05 12.52 -5.28
C ARG A 143 -3.07 11.46 -6.37
N GLY A 144 -2.37 10.35 -6.17
CA GLY A 144 -2.36 9.24 -7.12
C GLY A 144 -3.74 8.61 -7.27
N LEU A 145 -4.50 8.47 -6.16
CA LEU A 145 -5.87 7.97 -6.18
C LEU A 145 -6.79 8.85 -7.04
N ALA A 146 -6.77 10.17 -6.81
CA ALA A 146 -7.56 11.13 -7.59
C ALA A 146 -7.11 11.19 -9.06
N ALA A 147 -5.80 11.05 -9.32
CA ALA A 147 -5.24 11.02 -10.67
C ALA A 147 -5.51 9.71 -11.42
N GLY A 148 -5.95 8.62 -10.73
CA GLY A 148 -6.40 7.38 -11.35
C GLY A 148 -5.39 6.23 -11.31
N VAL A 149 -4.50 6.16 -10.31
CA VAL A 149 -3.51 5.08 -10.17
C VAL A 149 -4.16 3.68 -10.15
N LEU A 150 -5.36 3.54 -9.54
CA LEU A 150 -6.07 2.27 -9.50
C LEU A 150 -6.55 1.85 -10.88
N GLY A 151 -7.14 2.78 -11.64
CA GLY A 151 -7.57 2.54 -13.02
C GLY A 151 -6.40 2.21 -13.95
N ALA A 152 -5.26 2.89 -13.80
CA ALA A 152 -4.02 2.59 -14.53
C ALA A 152 -3.52 1.17 -14.21
N THR A 153 -3.55 0.76 -12.94
CA THR A 153 -3.16 -0.60 -12.52
C THR A 153 -4.10 -1.65 -13.11
N VAL A 154 -5.42 -1.45 -13.03
CA VAL A 154 -6.43 -2.34 -13.63
C VAL A 154 -6.22 -2.48 -15.14
N ALA A 155 -5.97 -1.37 -15.83
CA ALA A 155 -5.72 -1.38 -17.28
C ALA A 155 -4.43 -2.14 -17.63
N ALA A 156 -3.35 -1.94 -16.87
CA ALA A 156 -2.10 -2.67 -17.06
C ALA A 156 -2.26 -4.17 -16.80
N MET A 157 -2.97 -4.58 -15.75
CA MET A 157 -3.25 -6.00 -15.48
C MET A 157 -4.08 -6.64 -16.60
N ARG A 158 -5.11 -5.96 -17.09
CA ARG A 158 -5.92 -6.44 -18.23
C ARG A 158 -5.09 -6.57 -19.52
N SER A 159 -4.22 -5.61 -19.78
CA SER A 159 -3.29 -5.67 -20.91
C SER A 159 -2.29 -6.83 -20.79
N ALA A 160 -1.97 -7.24 -19.57
CA ALA A 160 -1.15 -8.41 -19.27
C ALA A 160 -1.93 -9.74 -19.27
N GLY A 161 -3.22 -9.73 -19.64
CA GLY A 161 -4.06 -10.92 -19.79
C GLY A 161 -4.94 -11.26 -18.59
N ALA A 162 -5.08 -10.36 -17.61
CA ALA A 162 -6.00 -10.56 -16.51
C ALA A 162 -7.47 -10.52 -16.95
N GLY A 163 -8.29 -11.40 -16.40
CA GLY A 163 -9.73 -11.44 -16.54
C GLY A 163 -10.45 -10.59 -15.48
N GLU A 164 -11.33 -11.23 -14.72
CA GLU A 164 -12.02 -10.62 -13.59
C GLU A 164 -11.02 -10.39 -12.44
N LEU A 165 -11.07 -9.19 -11.85
CA LEU A 165 -10.17 -8.79 -10.78
C LEU A 165 -10.86 -8.73 -9.42
N THR A 166 -10.10 -9.04 -8.39
CA THR A 166 -10.41 -8.77 -6.98
C THR A 166 -9.32 -7.89 -6.38
N ALA A 167 -9.64 -7.14 -5.33
CA ALA A 167 -8.70 -6.24 -4.67
C ALA A 167 -8.79 -6.35 -3.14
N TRP A 168 -7.66 -6.06 -2.48
CA TRP A 168 -7.57 -5.91 -1.03
C TRP A 168 -6.99 -4.55 -0.66
N LEU A 169 -7.69 -3.83 0.23
CA LEU A 169 -7.28 -2.55 0.78
C LEU A 169 -6.49 -2.79 2.06
N GLY A 170 -5.20 -2.46 2.03
CA GLY A 170 -4.30 -2.67 3.15
C GLY A 170 -4.35 -1.56 4.21
N PRO A 171 -3.40 -1.61 5.18
CA PRO A 171 -3.35 -0.63 6.26
C PRO A 171 -3.11 0.80 5.76
N ALA A 172 -4.04 1.70 6.08
CA ALA A 172 -4.03 3.10 5.68
C ALA A 172 -4.57 3.99 6.81
N ILE A 173 -4.47 5.30 6.66
CA ILE A 173 -5.11 6.23 7.58
C ILE A 173 -6.63 6.13 7.47
N GLY A 174 -7.30 5.89 8.60
CA GLY A 174 -8.76 5.80 8.66
C GLY A 174 -9.45 7.16 8.60
N PRO A 175 -10.77 7.16 8.28
CA PRO A 175 -11.54 8.39 8.06
C PRO A 175 -11.61 9.30 9.30
N ALA A 176 -11.49 8.78 10.51
CA ALA A 176 -11.49 9.60 11.72
C ALA A 176 -10.23 10.47 11.90
N HIS A 177 -9.17 10.20 11.12
CA HIS A 177 -7.86 10.85 11.30
C HIS A 177 -7.35 11.53 10.03
N PHE A 178 -7.98 11.30 8.87
CA PHE A 178 -7.51 11.88 7.63
C PHE A 178 -8.17 13.24 7.37
N GLU A 179 -7.71 14.26 8.11
CA GLU A 179 -8.11 15.66 7.86
C GLU A 179 -7.48 16.17 6.55
N VAL A 180 -8.32 16.77 5.71
CA VAL A 180 -7.95 17.36 4.42
C VAL A 180 -8.61 18.73 4.22
N GLY A 181 -8.12 19.50 3.26
CA GLY A 181 -8.75 20.74 2.82
C GLY A 181 -9.87 20.52 1.79
N ALA A 182 -10.60 21.58 1.49
CA ALA A 182 -11.63 21.59 0.43
C ALA A 182 -11.02 21.29 -0.95
N ASP A 183 -9.77 21.66 -1.18
CA ASP A 183 -9.01 21.39 -2.40
C ASP A 183 -8.95 19.90 -2.74
N VAL A 184 -8.86 19.04 -1.72
CA VAL A 184 -8.86 17.58 -1.92
C VAL A 184 -10.26 17.09 -2.33
N LEU A 185 -11.32 17.56 -1.64
CA LEU A 185 -12.70 17.26 -2.02
C LEU A 185 -12.99 17.71 -3.45
N ASP A 186 -12.63 18.96 -3.79
CA ASP A 186 -12.87 19.53 -5.10
C ASP A 186 -12.15 18.75 -6.21
N THR A 187 -10.94 18.25 -5.93
CA THR A 187 -10.19 17.40 -6.86
C THR A 187 -10.95 16.11 -7.19
N PHE A 188 -11.49 15.42 -6.19
CA PHE A 188 -12.26 14.19 -6.41
C PHE A 188 -13.62 14.47 -7.07
N VAL A 189 -14.29 15.56 -6.70
CA VAL A 189 -15.57 15.98 -7.33
C VAL A 189 -15.35 16.29 -8.81
N ALA A 190 -14.27 16.98 -9.17
CA ALA A 190 -13.94 17.28 -10.56
C ALA A 190 -13.63 16.01 -11.40
N GLY A 191 -13.18 14.93 -10.77
CA GLY A 191 -12.93 13.64 -11.42
C GLY A 191 -14.17 12.74 -11.55
N ALA A 192 -15.33 13.11 -10.97
CA ALA A 192 -16.56 12.35 -11.07
C ALA A 192 -17.17 12.45 -12.48
N ARG A 193 -17.62 11.32 -13.04
CA ARG A 193 -18.13 11.22 -14.42
C ARG A 193 -19.64 11.48 -14.54
N ASN A 194 -20.35 11.43 -13.41
CA ASN A 194 -21.80 11.61 -13.34
C ASN A 194 -22.23 11.98 -11.91
N ASP A 195 -23.51 12.32 -11.73
CA ASP A 195 -24.07 12.77 -10.46
C ASP A 195 -24.01 11.68 -9.37
N LEU A 196 -24.11 10.39 -9.72
CA LEU A 196 -24.01 9.28 -8.76
C LEU A 196 -22.58 9.18 -8.20
N GLU A 197 -21.56 9.21 -9.05
CA GLU A 197 -20.17 9.23 -8.61
C GLU A 197 -19.87 10.47 -7.76
N MET A 198 -20.37 11.64 -8.17
CA MET A 198 -20.22 12.88 -7.41
C MET A 198 -20.85 12.75 -6.00
N ALA A 199 -22.03 12.16 -5.91
CA ALA A 199 -22.69 11.93 -4.61
C ALA A 199 -21.90 10.96 -3.74
N GLN A 200 -21.36 9.88 -4.31
CA GLN A 200 -20.49 8.91 -3.62
C GLN A 200 -19.19 9.58 -3.12
N VAL A 201 -18.56 10.40 -3.96
CA VAL A 201 -17.39 11.18 -3.56
C VAL A 201 -17.72 12.07 -2.38
N ARG A 202 -18.80 12.88 -2.47
CA ARG A 202 -19.19 13.78 -1.38
C ARG A 202 -19.49 13.02 -0.07
N ALA A 203 -20.08 11.83 -0.14
CA ALA A 203 -20.36 11.00 1.02
C ALA A 203 -19.08 10.48 1.73
N ALA A 204 -17.95 10.40 1.00
CA ALA A 204 -16.66 10.02 1.57
C ALA A 204 -15.94 11.17 2.30
N PHE A 205 -16.52 12.37 2.37
CA PHE A 205 -15.96 13.53 3.04
C PHE A 205 -16.94 14.07 4.08
N ALA A 206 -16.66 13.81 5.35
CA ALA A 206 -17.42 14.39 6.46
C ALA A 206 -16.86 15.78 6.82
N PRO A 207 -17.70 16.84 6.96
CA PRO A 207 -17.23 18.14 7.45
C PRO A 207 -16.55 18.00 8.81
N PHE A 208 -15.37 18.60 8.99
CA PHE A 208 -14.67 18.53 10.27
C PHE A 208 -15.20 19.60 11.21
N GLY A 209 -15.91 19.18 12.25
CA GLY A 209 -16.60 20.07 13.18
C GLY A 209 -15.68 21.15 13.79
N GLY A 210 -16.11 22.41 13.77
CA GLY A 210 -15.37 23.55 14.30
C GLY A 210 -14.19 24.05 13.43
N ARG A 211 -13.94 23.44 12.26
CA ARG A 211 -12.86 23.85 11.32
C ARG A 211 -13.43 24.06 9.91
N PRO A 212 -13.96 25.25 9.58
CA PRO A 212 -14.53 25.54 8.27
C PRO A 212 -13.56 25.25 7.12
N GLY A 213 -14.04 24.61 6.05
CA GLY A 213 -13.23 24.24 4.89
C GLY A 213 -12.31 23.01 5.12
N LYS A 214 -12.45 22.35 6.27
CA LYS A 214 -11.78 21.08 6.55
C LYS A 214 -12.76 19.92 6.57
N TYR A 215 -12.27 18.76 6.14
CA TYR A 215 -13.04 17.53 6.02
C TYR A 215 -12.25 16.35 6.59
N LEU A 216 -12.95 15.35 7.04
CA LEU A 216 -12.41 14.01 7.29
C LEU A 216 -12.74 13.15 6.07
N ALA A 217 -11.72 12.63 5.40
CA ALA A 217 -11.87 11.87 4.16
C ALA A 217 -11.72 10.36 4.39
N ASP A 218 -12.58 9.58 3.74
CA ASP A 218 -12.52 8.12 3.72
C ASP A 218 -11.85 7.62 2.42
N MET A 219 -10.55 7.32 2.50
CA MET A 219 -9.77 6.81 1.37
C MET A 219 -10.27 5.43 0.91
N ASN A 220 -10.76 4.59 1.84
CA ASN A 220 -11.30 3.27 1.49
C ASN A 220 -12.60 3.40 0.69
N ALA A 221 -13.51 4.29 1.10
CA ALA A 221 -14.75 4.56 0.37
C ALA A 221 -14.46 5.11 -1.03
N LEU A 222 -13.53 6.07 -1.15
CA LEU A 222 -13.10 6.63 -2.44
C LEU A 222 -12.51 5.53 -3.35
N ALA A 223 -11.60 4.71 -2.81
CA ALA A 223 -10.98 3.62 -3.57
C ALA A 223 -12.02 2.59 -4.05
N ARG A 224 -12.97 2.20 -3.20
CA ARG A 224 -14.06 1.27 -3.58
C ARG A 224 -14.92 1.84 -4.72
N GLY A 225 -15.28 3.13 -4.67
CA GLY A 225 -16.03 3.79 -5.74
C GLY A 225 -15.26 3.79 -7.06
N LEU A 226 -13.97 4.14 -7.03
CA LEU A 226 -13.11 4.16 -8.22
C LEU A 226 -12.87 2.75 -8.77
N LEU A 227 -12.66 1.75 -7.93
CA LEU A 227 -12.52 0.34 -8.35
C LEU A 227 -13.80 -0.19 -9.00
N ALA A 228 -14.97 0.08 -8.41
CA ALA A 228 -16.27 -0.30 -8.99
C ALA A 228 -16.48 0.34 -10.38
N ARG A 229 -16.13 1.63 -10.53
CA ARG A 229 -16.14 2.34 -11.82
C ARG A 229 -15.29 1.63 -12.89
N ASP A 230 -14.14 1.08 -12.48
CA ASP A 230 -13.19 0.42 -13.37
C ASP A 230 -13.45 -1.09 -13.46
N GLY A 231 -14.62 -1.57 -12.97
CA GLY A 231 -15.10 -2.94 -13.09
C GLY A 231 -14.47 -3.93 -12.10
N VAL A 232 -13.96 -3.45 -10.96
CA VAL A 232 -13.48 -4.28 -9.85
C VAL A 232 -14.49 -4.16 -8.70
N ALA A 233 -15.45 -5.10 -8.63
CA ALA A 233 -16.52 -5.07 -7.64
C ALA A 233 -16.18 -5.85 -6.36
N ARG A 234 -15.24 -6.81 -6.44
CA ARG A 234 -14.82 -7.65 -5.31
C ARG A 234 -13.67 -6.98 -4.57
N VAL A 235 -13.98 -6.21 -3.51
CA VAL A 235 -13.00 -5.43 -2.77
C VAL A 235 -13.08 -5.74 -1.28
N TRP A 236 -12.01 -6.26 -0.74
CA TRP A 236 -11.86 -6.72 0.65
C TRP A 236 -10.95 -5.77 1.48
N GLY A 237 -10.80 -6.01 2.76
CA GLY A 237 -9.91 -5.21 3.62
C GLY A 237 -10.44 -3.82 3.94
N GLY A 238 -9.52 -2.89 4.27
CA GLY A 238 -9.85 -1.51 4.67
C GLY A 238 -10.24 -1.37 6.15
N GLY A 239 -9.99 -2.39 6.98
CA GLY A 239 -10.33 -2.39 8.41
C GLY A 239 -9.24 -1.84 9.33
N TYR A 240 -8.03 -1.55 8.82
CA TYR A 240 -6.91 -1.06 9.63
C TYR A 240 -6.78 0.46 9.56
N CYS A 241 -6.41 1.08 10.69
CA CYS A 241 -6.09 2.51 10.73
C CYS A 241 -4.68 2.74 11.27
N THR A 242 -3.76 3.19 10.40
CA THR A 242 -2.36 3.44 10.75
C THR A 242 -2.19 4.50 11.85
N ALA A 243 -3.08 5.50 11.90
CA ALA A 243 -3.04 6.55 12.91
C ALA A 243 -3.52 6.07 14.29
N THR A 244 -4.52 5.17 14.35
CA THR A 244 -5.08 4.65 15.60
C THR A 244 -4.26 3.50 16.16
N GLU A 245 -3.83 2.57 15.29
CA GLU A 245 -3.08 1.38 15.69
C GLU A 245 -1.57 1.67 15.77
N ALA A 246 -1.19 2.58 16.68
CA ALA A 246 0.16 3.11 16.80
C ALA A 246 1.22 2.06 17.15
N ASP A 247 0.82 1.00 17.84
CA ASP A 247 1.65 -0.13 18.21
C ASP A 247 1.93 -1.09 17.03
N ARG A 248 1.14 -1.00 15.94
CA ARG A 248 1.26 -1.88 14.77
C ARG A 248 1.77 -1.18 13.52
N PHE A 249 1.46 0.11 13.33
CA PHE A 249 1.74 0.77 12.06
C PHE A 249 2.49 2.09 12.21
N TYR A 250 3.37 2.37 11.28
CA TYR A 250 3.91 3.71 11.06
C TYR A 250 2.82 4.63 10.52
N SER A 251 2.78 5.87 11.02
CA SER A 251 1.86 6.90 10.53
C SER A 251 2.58 8.24 10.45
N TYR A 252 2.65 8.78 9.24
CA TYR A 252 3.23 10.10 9.01
C TYR A 252 2.37 11.22 9.61
N ARG A 253 1.05 11.09 9.54
CA ARG A 253 0.10 12.05 10.11
C ARG A 253 0.23 12.18 11.63
N ARG A 254 0.45 11.06 12.31
CA ARG A 254 0.62 11.03 13.76
C ARG A 254 2.01 11.50 14.19
N ASP A 255 3.06 10.97 13.54
CA ASP A 255 4.43 11.01 14.06
C ASP A 255 5.32 12.04 13.34
N GLY A 256 4.98 12.49 12.12
CA GLY A 256 5.80 13.38 11.29
C GLY A 256 7.03 12.66 10.74
N VAL A 257 8.01 12.35 11.59
CA VAL A 257 9.16 11.52 11.23
C VAL A 257 8.86 10.07 11.60
N THR A 258 8.84 9.17 10.64
CA THR A 258 8.43 7.77 10.86
C THR A 258 8.92 6.85 9.74
N GLY A 259 8.88 5.53 10.00
CA GLY A 259 9.22 4.51 9.03
C GLY A 259 8.17 4.29 7.93
N ARG A 260 8.40 3.25 7.14
CA ARG A 260 7.45 2.76 6.13
C ARG A 260 7.22 1.27 6.32
N GLN A 261 5.96 0.85 6.39
CA GLN A 261 5.53 -0.53 6.18
C GLN A 261 5.38 -0.80 4.69
N ALA A 262 5.37 -2.09 4.32
CA ALA A 262 5.17 -2.53 2.94
C ALA A 262 3.97 -3.45 2.83
N SER A 263 3.25 -3.37 1.70
CA SER A 263 2.27 -4.36 1.27
C SER A 263 2.78 -5.04 0.01
N LEU A 264 2.76 -6.38 0.00
CA LEU A 264 3.39 -7.21 -1.01
C LEU A 264 2.42 -8.26 -1.54
N ILE A 265 2.61 -8.62 -2.81
CA ILE A 265 1.82 -9.69 -3.46
C ILE A 265 2.67 -10.38 -4.52
N TRP A 266 2.46 -11.70 -4.68
CA TRP A 266 3.15 -12.51 -5.70
C TRP A 266 2.33 -13.74 -6.08
N LEU A 267 2.73 -14.36 -7.18
CA LEU A 267 2.22 -15.68 -7.60
C LEU A 267 3.16 -16.78 -7.11
N GLU A 268 2.57 -17.88 -6.62
CA GLU A 268 3.29 -19.08 -6.16
C GLU A 268 2.80 -20.32 -6.94
N THR A 269 3.53 -21.43 -6.89
CA THR A 269 3.13 -22.71 -7.53
C THR A 269 2.04 -23.41 -6.74
#